data_6ffe373afdcfc7d44ca83bd24b29a2ec
#
_entry.id   6ffe373afdcfc7d44ca83bd24b29a2ec
#
_cell.length_a   1.000
_cell.length_b   1.000
_cell.length_c   1.000
_cell.angle_alpha   90.00
_cell.angle_beta   90.00
_cell.angle_gamma   90.00
#
_symmetry.space_group_name_H-M   'P 1'
#
loop_
_entity.id
_entity.type
_entity.pdbx_description
1 polymer ?
#
loop_
_entity_poly.entity_id
_entity_poly.type
_entity_poly.pdbx_seq_one_letter_code
_entity_poly.pdbx_strand_id
1 'polypeptide(L)'
;MKTRTTLVTLVTAIFAAAATAAGSHGGGHAHDESPIGQPGETAEVTRTIQVEMADTMRFTPANFTVKRGETIRFVVKNAGQLKHEFVLGQAKELKAHYELMKKFPEMEHAEANMLTVAPGQTGEVIWQFTKTGPVDFACLHPGHYDAGMKGVIKVTSAK
;
A
#
# COMPACT_ATOMS: atom_id res chain seq x y z
N MET A 1 88.46 -0.83 -7.88
CA MET A 1 87.45 -1.59 -8.67
C MET A 1 86.24 -1.86 -7.73
N LYS A 2 85.11 -1.17 -7.99
CA LYS A 2 83.91 -1.30 -7.19
C LYS A 2 82.85 -2.05 -8.03
N THR A 3 82.61 -3.28 -7.72
CA THR A 3 81.54 -4.11 -8.30
C THR A 3 80.21 -3.68 -7.78
N ARG A 4 79.32 -3.24 -8.64
CA ARG A 4 77.90 -2.95 -8.28
C ARG A 4 77.09 -4.20 -8.57
N THR A 5 76.51 -4.75 -7.50
CA THR A 5 75.53 -5.84 -7.58
C THR A 5 74.15 -5.23 -7.79
N THR A 6 73.53 -5.54 -8.91
CA THR A 6 72.17 -5.11 -9.24
C THR A 6 71.20 -6.17 -8.70
N LEU A 7 70.36 -5.78 -7.75
CA LEU A 7 69.28 -6.61 -7.21
C LEU A 7 68.04 -6.48 -8.11
N VAL A 8 67.67 -7.56 -8.77
CA VAL A 8 66.44 -7.63 -9.55
C VAL A 8 65.32 -8.11 -8.67
N THR A 9 64.39 -7.24 -8.37
CA THR A 9 63.20 -7.59 -7.57
C THR A 9 62.12 -8.08 -8.52
N LEU A 10 61.76 -9.36 -8.40
CA LEU A 10 60.66 -9.98 -9.16
C LEU A 10 59.34 -9.67 -8.42
N VAL A 11 58.51 -8.81 -9.02
CA VAL A 11 57.15 -8.51 -8.49
C VAL A 11 56.21 -9.54 -9.07
N THR A 12 55.76 -10.46 -8.25
CA THR A 12 54.67 -11.43 -8.58
C THR A 12 53.31 -10.76 -8.39
N ALA A 13 52.64 -10.43 -9.47
CA ALA A 13 51.25 -9.93 -9.41
C ALA A 13 50.30 -11.10 -9.20
N ILE A 14 49.68 -11.14 -8.05
CA ILE A 14 48.59 -12.09 -7.73
C ILE A 14 47.29 -11.47 -8.28
N PHE A 15 46.77 -12.04 -9.36
CA PHE A 15 45.41 -11.72 -9.84
C PHE A 15 44.40 -12.46 -8.94
N ALA A 16 43.72 -11.72 -8.07
CA ALA A 16 42.54 -12.22 -7.37
C ALA A 16 41.35 -12.19 -8.32
N ALA A 17 40.90 -13.35 -8.79
CA ALA A 17 39.66 -13.49 -9.53
C ALA A 17 38.50 -13.32 -8.56
N ALA A 18 37.82 -12.18 -8.64
CA ALA A 18 36.54 -11.98 -7.96
C ALA A 18 35.46 -12.79 -8.69
N ALA A 19 35.06 -13.91 -8.11
CA ALA A 19 33.90 -14.65 -8.55
C ALA A 19 32.64 -13.85 -8.16
N THR A 20 32.04 -13.13 -9.10
CA THR A 20 30.71 -12.56 -8.95
C THR A 20 29.69 -13.69 -9.06
N ALA A 21 29.24 -14.19 -7.92
CA ALA A 21 28.05 -15.04 -7.83
C ALA A 21 26.82 -14.16 -8.14
N ALA A 22 26.47 -14.06 -9.41
CA ALA A 22 25.19 -13.54 -9.84
C ALA A 22 24.12 -14.58 -9.47
N GLY A 23 23.60 -14.49 -8.24
CA GLY A 23 22.42 -15.21 -7.80
C GLY A 23 21.22 -14.63 -8.56
N SER A 24 20.89 -15.23 -9.71
CA SER A 24 19.63 -15.00 -10.38
C SER A 24 18.51 -15.60 -9.53
N HIS A 25 17.92 -14.80 -8.61
CA HIS A 25 16.63 -15.13 -8.01
C HIS A 25 15.52 -14.84 -9.02
N GLY A 26 15.48 -15.60 -10.09
CA GLY A 26 14.35 -15.71 -11.00
C GLY A 26 13.22 -16.53 -10.39
N GLY A 27 12.75 -16.16 -9.22
CA GLY A 27 11.45 -16.57 -8.70
C GLY A 27 10.40 -15.67 -9.33
N GLY A 28 9.92 -16.05 -10.53
CA GLY A 28 8.69 -15.49 -11.08
C GLY A 28 7.53 -15.93 -10.19
N HIS A 29 7.30 -15.24 -9.09
CA HIS A 29 5.99 -15.25 -8.48
C HIS A 29 5.09 -14.59 -9.52
N ALA A 30 4.22 -15.39 -10.17
CA ALA A 30 3.04 -14.82 -10.78
C ALA A 30 2.37 -14.02 -9.65
N HIS A 31 2.48 -12.70 -9.71
CA HIS A 31 1.71 -11.83 -8.83
C HIS A 31 0.27 -12.07 -9.23
N ASP A 32 -0.44 -12.93 -8.48
CA ASP A 32 -1.88 -12.93 -8.53
C ASP A 32 -2.29 -11.49 -8.26
N GLU A 33 -2.70 -10.80 -9.33
CA GLU A 33 -3.15 -9.42 -9.22
C GLU A 33 -4.18 -9.34 -8.12
N SER A 34 -3.93 -8.50 -7.14
CA SER A 34 -4.85 -8.27 -6.03
C SER A 34 -6.27 -8.05 -6.56
N PRO A 35 -7.29 -8.68 -5.99
CA PRO A 35 -8.68 -8.52 -6.43
C PRO A 35 -9.20 -7.09 -6.31
N ILE A 36 -8.57 -6.26 -5.48
CA ILE A 36 -8.96 -4.85 -5.28
C ILE A 36 -8.18 -3.88 -6.16
N GLY A 37 -7.17 -4.34 -6.93
CA GLY A 37 -6.28 -3.50 -7.72
C GLY A 37 -4.90 -3.35 -7.07
N GLN A 38 -4.24 -2.23 -7.29
CA GLN A 38 -2.86 -1.99 -6.88
C GLN A 38 -2.62 -0.51 -6.50
N PRO A 39 -1.53 -0.19 -5.78
CA PRO A 39 -1.11 1.18 -5.58
C PRO A 39 -0.99 1.91 -6.91
N GLY A 40 -1.48 3.15 -6.97
CA GLY A 40 -1.41 4.00 -8.15
C GLY A 40 -0.33 5.06 -8.04
N GLU A 41 0.13 5.53 -9.19
CA GLU A 41 1.10 6.62 -9.27
C GLU A 41 0.40 7.99 -9.34
N THR A 42 0.98 9.01 -8.70
CA THR A 42 0.42 10.37 -8.68
C THR A 42 0.22 10.93 -10.09
N ALA A 43 1.13 10.64 -11.01
CA ALA A 43 1.07 11.10 -12.40
C ALA A 43 -0.06 10.44 -13.21
N GLU A 44 -0.60 9.32 -12.75
CA GLU A 44 -1.66 8.56 -13.42
C GLU A 44 -3.05 8.83 -12.85
N VAL A 45 -3.17 9.73 -11.86
CA VAL A 45 -4.45 10.05 -11.24
C VAL A 45 -5.43 10.61 -12.28
N THR A 46 -6.51 9.89 -12.49
CA THR A 46 -7.59 10.27 -13.43
C THR A 46 -8.69 11.09 -12.77
N ARG A 47 -8.86 10.90 -11.44
CA ARG A 47 -9.90 11.56 -10.66
C ARG A 47 -9.54 11.60 -9.17
N THR A 48 -9.95 12.69 -8.49
CA THR A 48 -9.88 12.81 -7.04
C THR A 48 -11.27 12.66 -6.43
N ILE A 49 -11.38 11.87 -5.36
CA ILE A 49 -12.60 11.69 -4.58
C ILE A 49 -12.32 12.17 -3.15
N GLN A 50 -13.15 13.09 -2.67
CA GLN A 50 -13.13 13.53 -1.28
C GLN A 50 -13.96 12.57 -0.44
N VAL A 51 -13.40 12.13 0.69
CA VAL A 51 -14.07 11.26 1.67
C VAL A 51 -13.96 11.91 3.04
N GLU A 52 -15.06 12.03 3.73
CA GLU A 52 -15.07 12.48 5.11
C GLU A 52 -15.33 11.30 6.05
N MET A 53 -14.62 11.26 7.18
CA MET A 53 -14.81 10.36 8.30
C MET A 53 -15.33 11.13 9.49
N ALA A 54 -16.30 10.57 10.22
CA ALA A 54 -16.92 11.23 11.37
C ALA A 54 -17.17 10.25 12.52
N ASP A 55 -17.27 10.77 13.74
CA ASP A 55 -17.54 9.99 14.96
C ASP A 55 -18.96 9.40 15.01
N THR A 56 -19.77 9.68 14.00
CA THR A 56 -21.03 8.95 13.73
C THR A 56 -20.78 7.54 13.18
N MET A 57 -19.51 7.15 13.05
CA MET A 57 -19.05 5.87 12.45
C MET A 57 -19.51 5.71 11.01
N ARG A 58 -19.33 6.78 10.21
CA ARG A 58 -19.69 6.80 8.79
C ARG A 58 -18.61 7.44 7.95
N PHE A 59 -18.54 6.98 6.71
CA PHE A 59 -17.87 7.67 5.61
C PHE A 59 -18.89 8.46 4.81
N THR A 60 -18.48 9.63 4.32
CA THR A 60 -19.30 10.44 3.43
C THR A 60 -18.49 10.85 2.21
N PRO A 61 -18.85 10.40 1.00
CA PRO A 61 -19.86 9.38 0.71
C PRO A 61 -19.38 7.97 1.09
N ALA A 62 -20.32 7.06 1.38
CA ALA A 62 -20.03 5.66 1.69
C ALA A 62 -20.07 4.74 0.45
N ASN A 63 -20.47 5.28 -0.72
CA ASN A 63 -20.57 4.52 -1.96
C ASN A 63 -20.06 5.34 -3.14
N PHE A 64 -19.21 4.69 -3.97
CA PHE A 64 -18.67 5.29 -5.20
C PHE A 64 -18.86 4.36 -6.38
N THR A 65 -18.76 4.91 -7.58
CA THR A 65 -18.57 4.15 -8.81
C THR A 65 -17.32 4.64 -9.51
N VAL A 66 -16.47 3.70 -9.88
CA VAL A 66 -15.25 3.92 -10.65
C VAL A 66 -15.24 2.98 -11.87
N LYS A 67 -14.37 3.23 -12.83
CA LYS A 67 -14.16 2.34 -13.98
C LYS A 67 -12.88 1.53 -13.79
N ARG A 68 -12.86 0.32 -14.30
CA ARG A 68 -11.63 -0.45 -14.42
C ARG A 68 -10.58 0.35 -15.21
N GLY A 69 -9.36 0.40 -14.71
CA GLY A 69 -8.24 1.18 -15.25
C GLY A 69 -8.12 2.59 -14.66
N GLU A 70 -9.14 3.12 -13.95
CA GLU A 70 -9.00 4.41 -13.28
C GLU A 70 -8.02 4.32 -12.12
N THR A 71 -7.16 5.33 -12.01
CA THR A 71 -6.35 5.62 -10.83
C THR A 71 -6.99 6.75 -10.05
N ILE A 72 -7.45 6.45 -8.84
CA ILE A 72 -8.20 7.38 -8.00
C ILE A 72 -7.31 7.86 -6.86
N ARG A 73 -7.29 9.18 -6.66
CA ARG A 73 -6.79 9.79 -5.43
C ARG A 73 -7.96 9.97 -4.47
N PHE A 74 -7.95 9.24 -3.38
CA PHE A 74 -8.85 9.49 -2.25
C PHE A 74 -8.20 10.50 -1.32
N VAL A 75 -8.82 11.67 -1.14
CA VAL A 75 -8.44 12.65 -0.13
C VAL A 75 -9.39 12.46 1.04
N VAL A 76 -8.86 11.94 2.13
CA VAL A 76 -9.65 11.46 3.27
C VAL A 76 -9.46 12.42 4.44
N LYS A 77 -10.54 13.10 4.84
CA LYS A 77 -10.56 14.03 5.97
C LYS A 77 -11.21 13.39 7.18
N ASN A 78 -10.58 13.45 8.32
CA ASN A 78 -11.19 13.13 9.60
C ASN A 78 -11.82 14.40 10.20
N ALA A 79 -13.15 14.49 10.16
CA ALA A 79 -13.92 15.59 10.74
C ALA A 79 -14.35 15.33 12.20
N GLY A 80 -14.00 14.13 12.74
CA GLY A 80 -14.30 13.73 14.10
C GLY A 80 -13.21 14.09 15.12
N GLN A 81 -13.40 13.61 16.34
CA GLN A 81 -12.46 13.74 17.47
C GLN A 81 -11.72 12.43 17.77
N LEU A 82 -12.15 11.33 17.18
CA LEU A 82 -11.53 10.02 17.30
C LEU A 82 -10.57 9.79 16.12
N LYS A 83 -9.58 8.93 16.32
CA LYS A 83 -8.72 8.43 15.24
C LYS A 83 -9.53 7.47 14.36
N HIS A 84 -9.47 7.63 13.05
CA HIS A 84 -10.15 6.80 12.08
C HIS A 84 -9.19 6.26 11.03
N GLU A 85 -9.61 5.19 10.36
CA GLU A 85 -8.88 4.57 9.26
C GLU A 85 -9.73 4.50 8.00
N PHE A 86 -9.07 4.58 6.86
CA PHE A 86 -9.62 4.26 5.56
C PHE A 86 -8.80 3.12 4.98
N VAL A 87 -9.36 1.92 4.93
CA VAL A 87 -8.68 0.71 4.48
C VAL A 87 -9.45 0.09 3.33
N LEU A 88 -8.84 0.01 2.14
CA LEU A 88 -9.39 -0.70 0.98
C LEU A 88 -9.15 -2.20 1.10
N GLY A 89 -10.14 -3.02 0.73
CA GLY A 89 -10.00 -4.47 0.78
C GLY A 89 -11.21 -5.20 0.23
N GLN A 90 -11.19 -6.52 0.29
CA GLN A 90 -12.39 -7.31 0.15
C GLN A 90 -13.13 -7.41 1.49
N ALA A 91 -14.45 -7.45 1.50
CA ALA A 91 -15.27 -7.52 2.73
C ALA A 91 -14.79 -8.62 3.70
N LYS A 92 -14.43 -9.81 3.17
CA LYS A 92 -13.95 -10.93 3.97
C LYS A 92 -12.60 -10.63 4.62
N GLU A 93 -11.68 -10.00 3.88
CA GLU A 93 -10.33 -9.67 4.35
C GLU A 93 -10.39 -8.55 5.39
N LEU A 94 -11.16 -7.48 5.13
CA LEU A 94 -11.38 -6.40 6.07
C LEU A 94 -11.98 -6.90 7.38
N LYS A 95 -12.94 -7.83 7.30
CA LYS A 95 -13.51 -8.43 8.50
C LYS A 95 -12.49 -9.27 9.28
N ALA A 96 -11.68 -10.08 8.59
CA ALA A 96 -10.64 -10.89 9.25
C ALA A 96 -9.58 -10.00 9.91
N HIS A 97 -9.17 -8.92 9.23
CA HIS A 97 -8.24 -7.94 9.77
C HIS A 97 -8.84 -7.22 10.99
N TYR A 98 -10.11 -6.80 10.92
CA TYR A 98 -10.81 -6.22 12.06
C TYR A 98 -10.82 -7.13 13.28
N GLU A 99 -11.09 -8.44 13.11
CA GLU A 99 -11.04 -9.42 14.21
C GLU A 99 -9.63 -9.54 14.82
N LEU A 100 -8.58 -9.34 14.02
CA LEU A 100 -7.21 -9.28 14.50
C LEU A 100 -6.96 -8.00 15.31
N MET A 101 -7.41 -6.84 14.81
CA MET A 101 -7.26 -5.55 15.49
C MET A 101 -7.98 -5.50 16.84
N LYS A 102 -9.09 -6.22 16.99
CA LYS A 102 -9.74 -6.37 18.32
C LYS A 102 -8.86 -7.08 19.35
N LYS A 103 -7.98 -7.99 18.90
CA LYS A 103 -7.07 -8.72 19.79
C LYS A 103 -5.78 -7.93 20.07
N PHE A 104 -5.37 -7.10 19.13
CA PHE A 104 -4.12 -6.34 19.17
C PHE A 104 -4.37 -4.86 18.80
N PRO A 105 -5.12 -4.12 19.63
CA PRO A 105 -5.58 -2.76 19.29
C PRO A 105 -4.45 -1.74 19.12
N GLU A 106 -3.29 -2.00 19.72
CA GLU A 106 -2.10 -1.14 19.62
C GLU A 106 -1.17 -1.52 18.44
N MET A 107 -1.56 -2.51 17.63
CA MET A 107 -0.77 -2.88 16.47
C MET A 107 -0.84 -1.75 15.42
N GLU A 108 0.30 -1.14 15.16
CA GLU A 108 0.45 -0.17 14.07
C GLU A 108 1.13 -0.84 12.89
N HIS A 109 0.58 -0.65 11.71
CA HIS A 109 1.15 -1.07 10.44
C HIS A 109 0.74 -0.10 9.34
N ALA A 110 1.53 -0.03 8.29
CA ALA A 110 1.26 0.83 7.16
C ALA A 110 1.33 0.00 5.87
N GLU A 111 0.25 0.04 5.11
CA GLU A 111 0.15 -0.59 3.80
C GLU A 111 -0.36 0.43 2.78
N ALA A 112 -0.07 0.19 1.50
CA ALA A 112 -0.42 1.15 0.44
C ALA A 112 -1.92 1.36 0.26
N ASN A 113 -2.76 0.40 0.69
CA ASN A 113 -4.22 0.43 0.62
C ASN A 113 -4.87 0.99 1.89
N MET A 114 -4.09 1.51 2.84
CA MET A 114 -4.62 2.01 4.11
C MET A 114 -4.06 3.36 4.51
N LEU A 115 -4.84 4.08 5.29
CA LEU A 115 -4.51 5.38 5.84
C LEU A 115 -5.15 5.54 7.22
N THR A 116 -4.34 5.83 8.23
CA THR A 116 -4.80 6.26 9.55
C THR A 116 -4.78 7.78 9.64
N VAL A 117 -5.88 8.39 10.04
CA VAL A 117 -6.03 9.85 10.08
C VAL A 117 -6.41 10.31 11.48
N ALA A 118 -5.54 11.14 12.08
CA ALA A 118 -5.82 11.75 13.37
C ALA A 118 -6.97 12.78 13.29
N PRO A 119 -7.61 13.14 14.43
CA PRO A 119 -8.65 14.15 14.47
C PRO A 119 -8.29 15.44 13.74
N GLY A 120 -9.19 15.92 12.89
CA GLY A 120 -9.02 17.16 12.12
C GLY A 120 -8.00 17.12 10.99
N GLN A 121 -7.28 16.00 10.82
CA GLN A 121 -6.27 15.85 9.78
C GLN A 121 -6.86 15.33 8.47
N THR A 122 -6.08 15.46 7.40
CA THR A 122 -6.39 14.95 6.07
C THR A 122 -5.17 14.16 5.57
N GLY A 123 -5.43 13.06 4.89
CA GLY A 123 -4.40 12.27 4.22
C GLY A 123 -4.91 11.75 2.88
N GLU A 124 -4.09 11.00 2.17
CA GLU A 124 -4.46 10.47 0.84
C GLU A 124 -4.05 9.02 0.63
N VAL A 125 -4.84 8.32 -0.18
CA VAL A 125 -4.51 7.02 -0.78
C VAL A 125 -4.69 7.16 -2.28
N ILE A 126 -3.70 6.70 -3.06
CA ILE A 126 -3.78 6.63 -4.52
C ILE A 126 -3.86 5.17 -4.92
N TRP A 127 -4.95 4.80 -5.60
CA TRP A 127 -5.25 3.40 -5.91
C TRP A 127 -5.73 3.22 -7.35
N GLN A 128 -5.17 2.23 -8.06
CA GLN A 128 -5.57 1.85 -9.40
C GLN A 128 -6.48 0.62 -9.36
N PHE A 129 -7.66 0.73 -9.95
CA PHE A 129 -8.66 -0.35 -10.02
C PHE A 129 -8.46 -1.19 -11.28
N THR A 130 -7.81 -2.34 -11.16
CA THR A 130 -7.45 -3.21 -12.32
C THR A 130 -8.52 -4.23 -12.67
N LYS A 131 -9.44 -4.55 -11.75
CA LYS A 131 -10.50 -5.55 -11.93
C LYS A 131 -11.88 -4.96 -11.69
N THR A 132 -12.91 -5.49 -12.37
CA THR A 132 -14.32 -5.15 -12.11
C THR A 132 -14.85 -5.90 -10.89
N GLY A 133 -15.83 -5.31 -10.22
CA GLY A 133 -16.47 -5.89 -9.04
C GLY A 133 -16.52 -4.93 -7.86
N PRO A 134 -16.99 -5.38 -6.71
CA PRO A 134 -16.96 -4.57 -5.49
C PRO A 134 -15.55 -4.55 -4.88
N VAL A 135 -15.14 -3.35 -4.45
CA VAL A 135 -14.04 -3.14 -3.53
C VAL A 135 -14.61 -2.45 -2.31
N ASP A 136 -14.41 -3.06 -1.14
CA ASP A 136 -14.92 -2.52 0.10
C ASP A 136 -13.90 -1.58 0.73
N PHE A 137 -14.36 -0.69 1.61
CA PHE A 137 -13.49 0.07 2.50
C PHE A 137 -14.12 0.18 3.89
N ALA A 138 -13.26 0.25 4.91
CA ALA A 138 -13.71 0.26 6.29
C ALA A 138 -12.73 0.98 7.21
N CYS A 139 -13.23 1.37 8.40
CA CYS A 139 -12.41 1.68 9.55
C CYS A 139 -12.28 0.41 10.42
N LEU A 140 -11.05 -0.01 10.69
CA LEU A 140 -10.77 -1.26 11.40
C LEU A 140 -10.46 -1.06 12.89
N HIS A 141 -10.55 0.18 13.40
CA HIS A 141 -10.47 0.42 14.84
C HIS A 141 -11.56 -0.37 15.58
N PRO A 142 -11.24 -0.97 16.75
CA PRO A 142 -12.18 -1.72 17.56
C PRO A 142 -13.50 -0.95 17.79
N GLY A 143 -14.63 -1.58 17.48
CA GLY A 143 -15.95 -1.00 17.59
C GLY A 143 -16.43 -0.21 16.36
N HIS A 144 -15.55 0.40 15.56
CA HIS A 144 -15.96 1.24 14.42
C HIS A 144 -16.57 0.44 13.28
N TYR A 145 -15.93 -0.69 12.92
CA TYR A 145 -16.44 -1.60 11.89
C TYR A 145 -17.83 -2.14 12.23
N ASP A 146 -18.02 -2.59 13.48
CA ASP A 146 -19.31 -3.14 13.96
C ASP A 146 -20.39 -2.06 14.05
N ALA A 147 -20.02 -0.81 14.36
CA ALA A 147 -20.92 0.34 14.32
C ALA A 147 -21.33 0.75 12.90
N GLY A 148 -20.75 0.11 11.85
CA GLY A 148 -21.11 0.31 10.47
C GLY A 148 -20.22 1.30 9.71
N MET A 149 -19.01 1.61 10.19
CA MET A 149 -18.07 2.46 9.47
C MET A 149 -17.44 1.72 8.29
N LYS A 150 -18.24 1.57 7.23
CA LYS A 150 -17.94 0.80 6.01
C LYS A 150 -18.53 1.47 4.79
N GLY A 151 -17.94 1.17 3.62
CA GLY A 151 -18.45 1.61 2.35
C GLY A 151 -18.06 0.67 1.22
N VAL A 152 -18.55 0.95 0.01
CA VAL A 152 -18.35 0.11 -1.18
C VAL A 152 -18.02 0.96 -2.39
N ILE A 153 -17.04 0.53 -3.15
CA ILE A 153 -16.67 1.05 -4.46
C ILE A 153 -17.09 0.03 -5.50
N LYS A 154 -18.00 0.41 -6.39
CA LYS A 154 -18.40 -0.42 -7.54
C LYS A 154 -17.46 -0.13 -8.70
N VAL A 155 -16.60 -1.09 -9.04
CA VAL A 155 -15.73 -1.00 -10.21
C VAL A 155 -16.47 -1.56 -11.42
N THR A 156 -16.78 -0.71 -12.38
CA THR A 156 -17.47 -1.06 -13.64
C THR A 156 -16.48 -1.27 -14.77
N SER A 157 -16.91 -1.89 -15.87
CA SER A 157 -16.09 -1.99 -17.08
C SER A 157 -15.70 -0.61 -17.62
N ALA A 158 -14.49 -0.49 -18.16
CA ALA A 158 -14.16 0.64 -19.03
C ALA A 158 -15.07 0.55 -20.28
N LYS A 159 -15.71 1.66 -20.67
CA LYS A 159 -16.40 1.72 -21.96
C LYS A 159 -15.36 1.90 -23.06
#